data_63257a2ea8cc61f8466c7912ec3e85d3
#
_entry.id   63257a2ea8cc61f8466c7912ec3e85d3
#
_cell.length_a   1.000
_cell.length_b   1.000
_cell.length_c   1.000
_cell.angle_alpha   90.00
_cell.angle_beta   90.00
_cell.angle_gamma   90.00
#
_symmetry.space_group_name_H-M   'P 1'
#
loop_
_entity.id
_entity.type
_entity.pdbx_description
1 polymer ?
#
loop_
_entity_poly.entity_id
_entity_poly.type
_entity_poly.pdbx_seq_one_letter_code
_entity_poly.pdbx_strand_id
1 'polypeptide(L)' 'MTHQFKPGDHVRWNSEAGFVQGRIIRVHTRAFDWKGYTHHATEADPQYEIRSDKTSHVAVHKGSALQRIND' A
#
# COMPACT_ATOMS: atom_id res chain seq x y z
N MET A 1 -4.26 -15.41 8.45
CA MET A 1 -3.15 -14.44 8.63
C MET A 1 -3.56 -13.11 8.03
N THR A 2 -3.43 -12.06 8.78
CA THR A 2 -3.85 -10.74 8.32
C THR A 2 -2.67 -10.00 7.67
N HIS A 3 -2.93 -9.40 6.52
CA HIS A 3 -1.96 -8.55 5.84
C HIS A 3 -2.16 -7.11 6.30
N GLN A 4 -1.93 -6.90 7.60
CA GLN A 4 -2.13 -5.57 8.18
C GLN A 4 -0.80 -4.87 8.37
N PHE A 5 -0.77 -3.65 7.86
CA PHE A 5 0.38 -2.76 7.95
C PHE A 5 -0.07 -1.46 8.60
N LYS A 6 0.87 -0.65 9.00
CA LYS A 6 0.59 0.65 9.60
C LYS A 6 1.49 1.71 8.99
N PRO A 7 1.16 3.00 9.13
CA PRO A 7 2.02 4.06 8.63
C PRO A 7 3.44 3.92 9.17
N GLY A 8 4.41 4.09 8.29
CA GLY A 8 5.82 3.92 8.60
C GLY A 8 6.39 2.54 8.29
N ASP A 9 5.53 1.54 8.08
CA ASP A 9 6.01 0.20 7.73
C ASP A 9 6.68 0.21 6.36
N HIS A 10 7.81 -0.48 6.26
CA HIS A 10 8.55 -0.61 5.01
C HIS A 10 8.07 -1.87 4.29
N VAL A 11 7.65 -1.71 3.05
CA VAL A 11 7.06 -2.79 2.26
C VAL A 11 7.59 -2.78 0.84
N ARG A 12 7.38 -3.88 0.13
CA ARG A 12 7.65 -3.97 -1.29
C ARG A 12 6.47 -4.61 -2.00
N TRP A 13 6.37 -4.34 -3.28
CA TRP A 13 5.36 -4.94 -4.13
C TRP A 13 5.91 -5.13 -5.53
N ASN A 14 5.31 -6.02 -6.30
CA ASN A 14 5.71 -6.29 -7.66
C ASN A 14 4.94 -5.37 -8.60
N SER A 15 5.64 -4.62 -9.42
CA SER A 15 5.07 -3.76 -10.45
C SER A 15 5.49 -4.26 -11.83
N GLU A 16 4.99 -3.62 -12.88
CA GLU A 16 5.40 -3.96 -14.24
C GLU A 16 6.90 -3.80 -14.46
N ALA A 17 7.53 -2.91 -13.71
CA ALA A 17 8.96 -2.65 -13.81
C ALA A 17 9.78 -3.50 -12.82
N GLY A 18 9.14 -4.47 -12.14
CA GLY A 18 9.79 -5.30 -11.12
C GLY A 18 9.40 -4.87 -9.71
N PHE A 19 10.19 -5.27 -8.72
CA PHE A 19 9.89 -4.94 -7.33
C PHE A 19 10.17 -3.47 -7.03
N VAL A 20 9.21 -2.86 -6.33
CA VAL A 20 9.31 -1.48 -5.85
C VAL A 20 9.20 -1.51 -4.33
N GLN A 21 9.97 -0.68 -3.65
CA GLN A 21 9.95 -0.56 -2.20
C GLN A 21 9.44 0.82 -1.80
N GLY A 22 8.76 0.87 -0.66
CA GLY A 22 8.27 2.14 -0.14
C GLY A 22 7.75 1.99 1.27
N ARG A 23 7.26 3.10 1.81
CA ARG A 23 6.70 3.13 3.17
C ARG A 23 5.23 3.48 3.13
N ILE A 24 4.50 2.82 4.01
CA ILE A 24 3.07 3.10 4.19
C ILE A 24 2.92 4.52 4.74
N ILE A 25 2.10 5.33 4.09
CA ILE A 25 1.82 6.69 4.57
C ILE A 25 0.38 6.85 5.06
N ARG A 26 -0.51 5.96 4.63
CA ARG A 26 -1.91 6.01 5.06
C ARG A 26 -2.57 4.64 4.90
N VAL A 27 -3.47 4.33 5.82
CA VAL A 27 -4.27 3.11 5.78
C VAL A 27 -5.72 3.50 5.55
N HIS A 28 -6.36 2.87 4.58
CA HIS A 28 -7.78 3.05 4.28
C HIS A 28 -8.56 1.80 4.68
N THR A 29 -9.59 1.99 5.47
CA THR A 29 -10.48 0.91 5.91
C THR A 29 -11.90 1.11 5.43
N ARG A 30 -12.11 2.08 4.54
CA ARG A 30 -13.40 2.39 3.90
C ARG A 30 -13.16 2.75 2.46
N ALA A 31 -14.24 2.79 1.66
CA ALA A 31 -14.14 3.24 0.28
C ALA A 31 -13.59 4.66 0.22
N PHE A 32 -12.75 4.92 -0.74
CA PHE A 32 -12.15 6.24 -0.94
C PHE A 32 -11.87 6.46 -2.43
N ASP A 33 -11.80 7.72 -2.83
CA ASP A 33 -11.48 8.09 -4.20
C ASP A 33 -9.98 8.32 -4.34
N TRP A 34 -9.43 7.77 -5.40
CA TRP A 34 -8.01 7.91 -5.70
C TRP A 34 -7.86 8.08 -7.21
N LYS A 35 -7.36 9.24 -7.64
CA LYS A 35 -7.10 9.56 -9.06
C LYS A 35 -8.26 9.22 -9.97
N GLY A 36 -9.47 9.57 -9.54
CA GLY A 36 -10.67 9.37 -10.33
C GLY A 36 -11.32 8.00 -10.20
N TYR A 37 -10.76 7.11 -9.40
CA TYR A 37 -11.33 5.79 -9.15
C TYR A 37 -11.75 5.64 -7.70
N THR A 38 -12.84 4.92 -7.47
CA THR A 38 -13.25 4.54 -6.13
C THR A 38 -12.62 3.21 -5.77
N HIS A 39 -11.84 3.20 -4.70
CA HIS A 39 -11.24 1.98 -4.16
C HIS A 39 -12.10 1.51 -2.98
N HIS A 40 -12.44 0.23 -2.98
CA HIS A 40 -13.31 -0.35 -1.97
C HIS A 40 -12.48 -1.05 -0.90
N ALA A 41 -12.02 -0.29 0.07
CA ALA A 41 -11.32 -0.83 1.22
C ALA A 41 -12.32 -1.13 2.34
N THR A 42 -11.98 -2.10 3.19
CA THR A 42 -12.76 -2.44 4.38
C THR A 42 -11.80 -2.67 5.55
N GLU A 43 -12.34 -2.79 6.75
CA GLU A 43 -11.50 -3.12 7.91
C GLU A 43 -10.88 -4.51 7.78
N ALA A 44 -11.60 -5.44 7.16
CA ALA A 44 -11.09 -6.80 6.95
C ALA A 44 -10.10 -6.87 5.79
N ASP A 45 -10.19 -5.94 4.85
CA ASP A 45 -9.31 -5.89 3.68
C ASP A 45 -8.91 -4.45 3.40
N PRO A 46 -8.03 -3.88 4.22
CA PRO A 46 -7.59 -2.50 4.04
C PRO A 46 -6.78 -2.30 2.78
N GLN A 47 -6.77 -1.07 2.30
CA GLN A 47 -5.86 -0.66 1.24
C GLN A 47 -4.89 0.38 1.78
N TYR A 48 -3.71 0.40 1.20
CA TYR A 48 -2.59 1.18 1.74
C TYR A 48 -2.07 2.14 0.69
N GLU A 49 -1.84 3.38 1.10
CA GLU A 49 -1.08 4.33 0.31
C GLU A 49 0.39 4.17 0.67
N ILE A 50 1.22 3.98 -0.34
CA ILE A 50 2.65 3.71 -0.14
C ILE A 50 3.44 4.71 -0.98
N ARG A 51 4.40 5.35 -0.34
CA ARG A 51 5.31 6.26 -1.03
C ARG A 51 6.56 5.50 -1.42
N SER A 52 6.92 5.56 -2.69
CA SER A 52 8.11 4.90 -3.18
C SER A 52 9.38 5.49 -2.54
N ASP A 53 10.35 4.62 -2.22
CA ASP A 53 11.63 5.07 -1.64
C ASP A 53 12.46 5.87 -2.64
N LYS A 54 12.33 5.57 -3.92
CA LYS A 54 13.19 6.16 -4.95
C LYS A 54 12.59 7.39 -5.59
N THR A 55 11.28 7.58 -5.47
CA THR A 55 10.58 8.69 -6.12
C THR A 55 9.54 9.22 -5.15
N SER A 56 8.89 10.32 -5.55
CA SER A 56 7.78 10.85 -4.76
C SER A 56 6.44 10.23 -5.16
N HIS A 57 6.46 9.22 -6.01
CA HIS A 57 5.22 8.57 -6.45
C HIS A 57 4.56 7.83 -5.30
N VAL A 58 3.23 7.91 -5.26
CA VAL A 58 2.41 7.23 -4.29
C VAL A 58 1.56 6.21 -5.02
N ALA A 59 1.52 4.99 -4.50
CA ALA A 59 0.69 3.92 -5.04
C ALA A 59 -0.30 3.46 -3.99
N VAL A 60 -1.37 2.82 -4.44
CA VAL A 60 -2.39 2.23 -3.56
C VAL A 60 -2.49 0.74 -3.86
N HIS A 61 -2.32 -0.07 -2.84
CA HIS A 61 -2.38 -1.52 -2.97
C HIS A 61 -3.08 -2.15 -1.78
N LYS A 62 -3.70 -3.32 -2.03
CA LYS A 62 -4.22 -4.16 -0.95
C LYS A 62 -3.07 -4.81 -0.20
N GLY A 63 -3.32 -5.18 1.05
CA GLY A 63 -2.30 -5.83 1.86
C GLY A 63 -1.74 -7.10 1.25
N SER A 64 -2.59 -7.86 0.54
CA SER A 64 -2.17 -9.10 -0.11
C SER A 64 -1.12 -8.89 -1.22
N ALA A 65 -1.02 -7.67 -1.76
CA ALA A 65 -0.03 -7.34 -2.77
C ALA A 65 1.30 -6.89 -2.17
N LEU A 66 1.37 -6.71 -0.87
CA LEU A 66 2.53 -6.13 -0.18
C LEU A 66 3.28 -7.19 0.61
N GLN A 67 4.59 -7.04 0.67
CA GLN A 67 5.45 -7.86 1.51
C GLN A 67 6.22 -6.94 2.45
N ARG A 68 6.27 -7.32 3.73
CA ARG A 68 7.00 -6.54 4.73
C ARG A 68 8.50 -6.69 4.52
N ILE A 69 9.21 -5.59 4.60
CA ILE A 69 10.67 -5.58 4.61
C ILE A 69 11.12 -5.36 6.04
N ASN A 70 11.97 -6.23 6.53
CA ASN A 70 12.58 -6.06 7.83
C ASN A 70 13.86 -5.26 7.66
N ASP A 71 13.84 -4.05 8.15
CA ASP A 71 15.00 -3.16 8.11
C ASP A 71 16.02 -3.52 9.18
#